data_e67f1ee13c2dfe3d0d063f8ac34e7562
#
_entry.id   e67f1ee13c2dfe3d0d063f8ac34e7562
#
_cell.length_a   1.000
_cell.length_b   1.000
_cell.length_c   1.000
_cell.angle_alpha   90.00
_cell.angle_beta   90.00
_cell.angle_gamma   90.00
#
_symmetry.space_group_name_H-M   'P 1'
#
loop_
_entity.id
_entity.type
_entity.pdbx_description
1 polymer ?
#
loop_
_entity_poly.entity_id
_entity_poly.type
_entity_poly.pdbx_seq_one_letter_code
_entity_poly.pdbx_strand_id
1 'polypeptide(L)'
;RIDDLISRLSLEEKVSQMLYYSSAIGRLGIREYNWWNECLHGVARAGIATVFPQAIGMAASFNQDLLFRVAQVIADEARAKYNMFVEHEDRGIFKGLTFWTPNINIFRDPRWGRGQETYGEDPYLTGRLGVAFINGLQGDHPRYLKAAACAKHYAVHSGPEPKRHEFDAVVNEKDLRETYLPAFRDAVKEAKVEAVMGAYNRVNGHPACAHPRLLTEI
;
A
#
# COMPACT_ATOMS: atom_id res chain seq x y z
N ARG A 1 -17.31 -15.71 12.23
CA ARG A 1 -17.04 -16.35 10.93
C ARG A 1 -15.52 -16.46 10.65
N ILE A 2 -14.74 -15.38 10.83
CA ILE A 2 -13.27 -15.42 10.64
C ILE A 2 -12.62 -16.31 11.69
N ASP A 3 -12.97 -16.14 12.97
CA ASP A 3 -12.43 -16.93 14.07
C ASP A 3 -12.74 -18.42 13.92
N ASP A 4 -13.94 -18.78 13.46
CA ASP A 4 -14.30 -20.15 13.13
C ASP A 4 -13.40 -20.71 12.01
N LEU A 5 -13.16 -19.93 10.95
CA LEU A 5 -12.27 -20.35 9.88
C LEU A 5 -10.83 -20.58 10.39
N ILE A 6 -10.30 -19.63 11.17
CA ILE A 6 -8.95 -19.70 11.75
C ILE A 6 -8.83 -20.92 12.69
N SER A 7 -9.86 -21.23 13.49
CA SER A 7 -9.84 -22.38 14.40
C SER A 7 -9.76 -23.74 13.66
N ARG A 8 -10.17 -23.78 12.40
CA ARG A 8 -10.16 -24.97 11.54
C ARG A 8 -8.85 -25.15 10.76
N LEU A 9 -7.96 -24.15 10.78
CA LEU A 9 -6.65 -24.19 10.12
C LEU A 9 -5.62 -24.92 10.98
N SER A 10 -4.78 -25.78 10.37
CA SER A 10 -3.56 -26.28 11.01
C SER A 10 -2.54 -25.16 11.19
N LEU A 11 -1.48 -25.40 11.96
CA LEU A 11 -0.40 -24.43 12.15
C LEU A 11 0.30 -24.12 10.81
N GLU A 12 0.60 -25.13 10.04
CA GLU A 12 1.24 -25.02 8.72
C GLU A 12 0.37 -24.23 7.75
N GLU A 13 -0.94 -24.47 7.76
CA GLU A 13 -1.90 -23.72 6.94
C GLU A 13 -1.96 -22.25 7.37
N LYS A 14 -1.95 -21.95 8.67
CA LYS A 14 -1.86 -20.57 9.18
C LYS A 14 -0.59 -19.87 8.72
N VAL A 15 0.55 -20.54 8.83
CA VAL A 15 1.85 -20.01 8.39
C VAL A 15 1.84 -19.74 6.89
N SER A 16 1.25 -20.64 6.07
CA SER A 16 1.16 -20.44 4.62
C SER A 16 0.35 -19.23 4.20
N GLN A 17 -0.54 -18.70 5.07
CA GLN A 17 -1.31 -17.48 4.81
C GLN A 17 -0.56 -16.19 5.18
N MET A 18 0.60 -16.29 5.82
CA MET A 18 1.38 -15.12 6.29
C MET A 18 2.36 -14.58 5.25
N LEU A 19 2.40 -15.14 4.05
CA LEU A 19 3.28 -14.73 2.96
C LEU A 19 2.52 -13.87 1.94
N TYR A 20 3.26 -13.19 1.05
CA TYR A 20 2.65 -12.45 -0.07
C TYR A 20 1.92 -13.38 -1.06
N TYR A 21 2.24 -14.65 -1.07
CA TYR A 21 1.51 -15.70 -1.74
C TYR A 21 0.84 -16.58 -0.69
N SER A 22 -0.47 -16.49 -0.57
CA SER A 22 -1.28 -17.33 0.30
C SER A 22 -1.69 -18.58 -0.45
N SER A 23 -1.24 -19.74 0.04
CA SER A 23 -1.52 -21.04 -0.59
C SER A 23 -3.00 -21.40 -0.51
N ALA A 24 -3.47 -22.16 -1.50
CA ALA A 24 -4.82 -22.71 -1.45
C ALA A 24 -4.98 -23.74 -0.31
N ILE A 25 -6.16 -23.73 0.33
CA ILE A 25 -6.54 -24.74 1.34
C ILE A 25 -7.84 -25.40 0.87
N GLY A 26 -7.69 -26.38 -0.03
CA GLY A 26 -8.80 -26.99 -0.76
C GLY A 26 -9.88 -27.59 0.13
N ARG A 27 -9.52 -28.21 1.27
CA ARG A 27 -10.48 -28.79 2.21
C ARG A 27 -11.42 -27.76 2.86
N LEU A 28 -11.05 -26.48 2.85
CA LEU A 28 -11.84 -25.36 3.37
C LEU A 28 -12.39 -24.45 2.26
N GLY A 29 -12.18 -24.79 1.00
CA GLY A 29 -12.61 -23.99 -0.14
C GLY A 29 -11.87 -22.66 -0.28
N ILE A 30 -10.71 -22.50 0.39
CA ILE A 30 -9.87 -21.31 0.28
C ILE A 30 -9.01 -21.48 -0.98
N ARG A 31 -9.12 -20.51 -1.89
CA ARG A 31 -8.29 -20.45 -3.09
C ARG A 31 -6.98 -19.73 -2.77
N GLU A 32 -5.95 -20.02 -3.54
CA GLU A 32 -4.69 -19.27 -3.49
C GLU A 32 -4.90 -17.81 -3.86
N TYR A 33 -4.08 -16.95 -3.29
CA TYR A 33 -4.10 -15.52 -3.58
C TYR A 33 -2.70 -14.92 -3.52
N ASN A 34 -2.37 -14.06 -4.49
CA ASN A 34 -1.13 -13.30 -4.49
C ASN A 34 -1.40 -11.85 -4.10
N TRP A 35 -0.83 -11.43 -2.95
CA TRP A 35 -1.01 -10.10 -2.39
C TRP A 35 -0.14 -9.04 -3.07
N TRP A 36 0.88 -9.46 -3.83
CA TRP A 36 1.81 -8.54 -4.46
C TRP A 36 1.29 -8.04 -5.79
N ASN A 37 0.71 -6.84 -5.76
CA ASN A 37 0.25 -6.12 -6.93
C ASN A 37 0.67 -4.66 -6.82
N GLU A 38 0.98 -4.02 -7.94
CA GLU A 38 1.54 -2.68 -8.00
C GLU A 38 0.73 -1.79 -8.95
N CYS A 39 0.41 -0.55 -8.51
CA CYS A 39 -0.25 0.42 -9.38
C CYS A 39 0.03 1.88 -9.00
N LEU A 40 1.27 2.22 -8.67
CA LEU A 40 1.66 3.58 -8.24
C LEU A 40 1.28 4.68 -9.24
N HIS A 41 1.32 4.37 -10.54
CA HIS A 41 0.92 5.29 -11.61
C HIS A 41 0.34 4.55 -12.84
N GLY A 42 -0.40 3.49 -12.61
CA GLY A 42 -1.00 2.56 -13.57
C GLY A 42 -0.78 1.12 -13.14
N VAL A 43 -1.66 0.20 -13.55
CA VAL A 43 -1.52 -1.22 -13.22
C VAL A 43 -0.21 -1.75 -13.80
N ALA A 44 0.67 -2.25 -12.94
CA ALA A 44 2.01 -2.66 -13.33
C ALA A 44 2.16 -4.17 -13.46
N ARG A 45 3.05 -4.59 -14.38
CA ARG A 45 3.57 -5.95 -14.55
C ARG A 45 2.54 -7.04 -14.91
N ALA A 46 1.36 -6.65 -15.35
CA ALA A 46 0.30 -7.59 -15.74
C ALA A 46 -0.22 -7.28 -17.15
N GLY A 47 0.67 -7.23 -18.11
CA GLY A 47 0.36 -6.86 -19.51
C GLY A 47 0.24 -5.33 -19.69
N ILE A 48 -0.45 -4.91 -20.76
CA ILE A 48 -0.61 -3.49 -21.12
C ILE A 48 -1.69 -2.84 -20.23
N ALA A 49 -1.40 -1.63 -19.76
CA ALA A 49 -2.35 -0.76 -19.05
C ALA A 49 -1.99 0.71 -19.33
N THR A 50 -2.88 1.62 -18.97
CA THR A 50 -2.60 3.05 -19.02
C THR A 50 -1.48 3.40 -18.04
N VAL A 51 -0.46 4.11 -18.53
CA VAL A 51 0.65 4.61 -17.72
C VAL A 51 0.49 6.11 -17.54
N PHE A 52 0.29 6.53 -16.28
CA PHE A 52 0.23 7.92 -15.88
C PHE A 52 1.63 8.44 -15.53
N PRO A 53 1.83 9.75 -15.38
CA PRO A 53 3.09 10.29 -14.86
C PRO A 53 3.44 9.67 -13.49
N GLN A 54 4.72 9.64 -13.15
CA GLN A 54 5.18 9.24 -11.80
C GLN A 54 4.45 10.06 -10.72
N ALA A 55 4.30 9.48 -9.53
CA ALA A 55 3.55 10.09 -8.44
C ALA A 55 4.01 11.52 -8.12
N ILE A 56 5.32 11.76 -8.09
CA ILE A 56 5.88 13.11 -7.88
C ILE A 56 5.46 14.11 -8.96
N GLY A 57 5.37 13.65 -10.21
CA GLY A 57 4.89 14.47 -11.33
C GLY A 57 3.40 14.77 -11.24
N MET A 58 2.59 13.80 -10.85
CA MET A 58 1.16 14.02 -10.60
C MET A 58 0.95 14.98 -9.42
N ALA A 59 1.76 14.87 -8.36
CA ALA A 59 1.68 15.74 -7.19
C ALA A 59 1.99 17.20 -7.51
N ALA A 60 2.86 17.46 -8.49
CA ALA A 60 3.18 18.81 -8.96
C ALA A 60 1.97 19.55 -9.56
N SER A 61 0.87 18.86 -9.87
CA SER A 61 -0.38 19.49 -10.27
C SER A 61 -1.16 20.13 -9.11
N PHE A 62 -0.89 19.77 -7.85
CA PHE A 62 -1.64 20.18 -6.66
C PHE A 62 -3.14 19.90 -6.76
N ASN A 63 -3.55 18.91 -7.57
CA ASN A 63 -4.95 18.68 -7.93
C ASN A 63 -5.45 17.33 -7.41
N GLN A 64 -6.18 17.36 -6.30
CA GLN A 64 -6.77 16.16 -5.66
C GLN A 64 -7.80 15.46 -6.57
N ASP A 65 -8.63 16.23 -7.27
CA ASP A 65 -9.65 15.68 -8.17
C ASP A 65 -9.03 14.95 -9.35
N LEU A 66 -7.89 15.43 -9.85
CA LEU A 66 -7.14 14.73 -10.89
C LEU A 66 -6.63 13.39 -10.37
N LEU A 67 -6.00 13.36 -9.19
CA LEU A 67 -5.50 12.12 -8.60
C LEU A 67 -6.62 11.12 -8.31
N PHE A 68 -7.74 11.58 -7.80
CA PHE A 68 -8.92 10.74 -7.59
C PHE A 68 -9.39 10.10 -8.91
N ARG A 69 -9.53 10.87 -9.99
CA ARG A 69 -9.93 10.35 -11.31
C ARG A 69 -8.90 9.40 -11.90
N VAL A 70 -7.61 9.69 -11.76
CA VAL A 70 -6.53 8.78 -12.18
C VAL A 70 -6.65 7.45 -11.45
N ALA A 71 -6.84 7.48 -10.13
CA ALA A 71 -7.00 6.26 -9.34
C ALA A 71 -8.26 5.47 -9.71
N GLN A 72 -9.36 6.15 -10.08
CA GLN A 72 -10.56 5.48 -10.59
C GLN A 72 -10.28 4.70 -11.88
N VAL A 73 -9.58 5.31 -12.85
CA VAL A 73 -9.20 4.64 -14.10
C VAL A 73 -8.30 3.43 -13.81
N ILE A 74 -7.29 3.61 -12.93
CA ILE A 74 -6.42 2.50 -12.50
C ILE A 74 -7.24 1.36 -11.90
N ALA A 75 -8.22 1.67 -11.05
CA ALA A 75 -9.08 0.67 -10.42
C ALA A 75 -9.97 -0.06 -11.43
N ASP A 76 -10.48 0.64 -12.45
CA ASP A 76 -11.26 0.03 -13.54
C ASP A 76 -10.42 -0.94 -14.36
N GLU A 77 -9.23 -0.53 -14.77
CA GLU A 77 -8.31 -1.41 -15.50
C GLU A 77 -7.88 -2.61 -14.64
N ALA A 78 -7.59 -2.39 -13.35
CA ALA A 78 -7.23 -3.45 -12.41
C ALA A 78 -8.36 -4.49 -12.29
N ARG A 79 -9.60 -4.02 -12.15
CA ARG A 79 -10.78 -4.89 -12.03
C ARG A 79 -11.04 -5.67 -13.33
N ALA A 80 -10.95 -5.03 -14.48
CA ALA A 80 -11.11 -5.68 -15.77
C ALA A 80 -10.06 -6.79 -15.99
N LYS A 81 -8.79 -6.49 -15.69
CA LYS A 81 -7.69 -7.48 -15.78
C LYS A 81 -7.89 -8.64 -14.81
N TYR A 82 -8.23 -8.34 -13.56
CA TYR A 82 -8.49 -9.37 -12.57
C TYR A 82 -9.60 -10.33 -12.99
N ASN A 83 -10.71 -9.79 -13.50
CA ASN A 83 -11.82 -10.62 -13.95
C ASN A 83 -11.38 -11.58 -15.07
N MET A 84 -10.63 -11.07 -16.05
CA MET A 84 -10.09 -11.90 -17.13
C MET A 84 -9.13 -12.97 -16.62
N PHE A 85 -8.21 -12.62 -15.69
CA PHE A 85 -7.30 -13.60 -15.08
C PHE A 85 -8.05 -14.69 -14.31
N VAL A 86 -9.11 -14.31 -13.59
CA VAL A 86 -9.95 -15.29 -12.85
C VAL A 86 -10.67 -16.25 -13.80
N GLU A 87 -11.18 -15.76 -14.95
CA GLU A 87 -11.80 -16.61 -15.97
C GLU A 87 -10.83 -17.65 -16.54
N HIS A 88 -9.54 -17.30 -16.62
CA HIS A 88 -8.48 -18.21 -17.08
C HIS A 88 -7.78 -18.97 -15.94
N GLU A 89 -8.32 -18.93 -14.71
CA GLU A 89 -7.73 -19.56 -13.51
C GLU A 89 -6.29 -19.09 -13.20
N ASP A 90 -5.88 -17.92 -13.70
CA ASP A 90 -4.56 -17.34 -13.49
C ASP A 90 -4.56 -16.43 -12.27
N ARG A 91 -3.92 -16.88 -11.18
CA ARG A 91 -3.83 -16.19 -9.89
C ARG A 91 -2.39 -15.83 -9.50
N GLY A 92 -1.53 -15.71 -10.50
CA GLY A 92 -0.13 -15.38 -10.29
C GLY A 92 0.12 -13.98 -9.71
N ILE A 93 1.40 -13.67 -9.52
CA ILE A 93 1.86 -12.36 -9.05
C ILE A 93 1.38 -11.24 -10.00
N PHE A 94 1.03 -10.07 -9.45
CA PHE A 94 0.51 -8.89 -10.16
C PHE A 94 -0.87 -9.04 -10.81
N LYS A 95 -1.62 -10.07 -10.44
CA LYS A 95 -2.94 -10.39 -11.03
C LYS A 95 -4.09 -10.32 -10.02
N GLY A 96 -3.82 -9.82 -8.82
CA GLY A 96 -4.80 -9.60 -7.75
C GLY A 96 -5.38 -8.19 -7.72
N LEU A 97 -6.12 -7.90 -6.64
CA LEU A 97 -6.78 -6.62 -6.40
C LEU A 97 -6.34 -5.92 -5.10
N THR A 98 -5.29 -6.41 -4.47
CA THR A 98 -4.65 -5.78 -3.31
C THR A 98 -3.38 -5.09 -3.77
N PHE A 99 -3.40 -3.77 -3.87
CA PHE A 99 -2.30 -3.01 -4.44
C PHE A 99 -1.45 -2.37 -3.34
N TRP A 100 -0.13 -2.57 -3.42
CA TRP A 100 0.84 -1.96 -2.51
C TRP A 100 1.11 -0.51 -2.91
N THR A 101 0.07 0.30 -2.77
CA THR A 101 0.02 1.72 -3.19
C THR A 101 -1.04 2.48 -2.37
N PRO A 102 -0.92 3.80 -2.14
CA PRO A 102 0.14 4.71 -2.57
C PRO A 102 1.38 4.69 -1.67
N ASN A 103 2.51 5.24 -2.18
CA ASN A 103 3.67 5.57 -1.36
C ASN A 103 3.49 6.99 -0.80
N ILE A 104 3.15 7.08 0.48
CA ILE A 104 2.92 8.34 1.19
C ILE A 104 4.06 8.72 2.14
N ASN A 105 5.26 8.21 1.89
CA ASN A 105 6.45 8.64 2.60
C ASN A 105 6.85 10.06 2.21
N ILE A 106 7.48 10.77 3.13
CA ILE A 106 8.00 12.12 2.89
C ILE A 106 9.34 12.04 2.19
N PHE A 107 9.46 12.69 1.03
CA PHE A 107 10.69 12.76 0.24
C PHE A 107 11.63 13.83 0.82
N ARG A 108 12.39 13.49 1.86
CA ARG A 108 13.28 14.42 2.58
C ARG A 108 14.73 14.42 2.10
N ASP A 109 15.17 13.38 1.40
CA ASP A 109 16.57 13.22 0.98
C ASP A 109 16.65 12.81 -0.50
N PRO A 110 17.28 13.62 -1.38
CA PRO A 110 17.38 13.33 -2.81
C PRO A 110 18.19 12.07 -3.12
N ARG A 111 18.97 11.55 -2.18
CA ARG A 111 19.71 10.30 -2.33
C ARG A 111 18.83 9.05 -2.16
N TRP A 112 17.60 9.22 -1.72
CA TRP A 112 16.66 8.11 -1.65
C TRP A 112 16.18 7.69 -3.04
N GLY A 113 16.45 6.42 -3.43
CA GLY A 113 16.19 5.89 -4.77
C GLY A 113 14.72 5.79 -5.18
N ARG A 114 13.77 6.05 -4.26
CA ARG A 114 12.33 5.91 -4.50
C ARG A 114 11.55 7.22 -4.33
N GLY A 115 12.22 8.36 -4.33
CA GLY A 115 11.58 9.67 -4.16
C GLY A 115 10.50 9.96 -5.21
N GLN A 116 10.70 9.52 -6.45
CA GLN A 116 9.74 9.71 -7.55
C GLN A 116 8.41 8.98 -7.34
N GLU A 117 8.37 7.97 -6.47
CA GLU A 117 7.15 7.23 -6.14
C GLU A 117 6.25 7.99 -5.17
N THR A 118 6.71 9.10 -4.59
CA THR A 118 6.02 9.85 -3.54
C THR A 118 5.33 11.10 -4.07
N TYR A 119 4.52 11.72 -3.22
CA TYR A 119 3.86 13.00 -3.51
C TYR A 119 4.69 14.21 -3.07
N GLY A 120 5.94 14.03 -2.62
CA GLY A 120 6.86 15.10 -2.27
C GLY A 120 7.22 15.18 -0.78
N GLU A 121 7.64 16.36 -0.35
CA GLU A 121 8.18 16.59 0.98
C GLU A 121 7.17 17.17 1.98
N ASP A 122 6.04 17.69 1.51
CA ASP A 122 5.04 18.33 2.36
C ASP A 122 4.05 17.28 2.92
N PRO A 123 3.89 17.18 4.26
CA PRO A 123 3.01 16.19 4.87
C PRO A 123 1.52 16.44 4.60
N TYR A 124 1.09 17.69 4.49
CA TYR A 124 -0.30 18.02 4.22
C TYR A 124 -0.68 17.67 2.78
N LEU A 125 0.12 18.12 1.81
CA LEU A 125 -0.09 17.78 0.40
C LEU A 125 -0.09 16.25 0.19
N THR A 126 0.90 15.56 0.77
CA THR A 126 0.99 14.09 0.71
C THR A 126 -0.26 13.43 1.30
N GLY A 127 -0.75 13.90 2.43
CA GLY A 127 -1.98 13.40 3.04
C GLY A 127 -3.20 13.60 2.13
N ARG A 128 -3.40 14.81 1.60
CA ARG A 128 -4.55 15.13 0.73
C ARG A 128 -4.55 14.32 -0.57
N LEU A 129 -3.41 14.25 -1.24
CA LEU A 129 -3.27 13.48 -2.48
C LEU A 129 -3.37 11.97 -2.21
N GLY A 130 -2.80 11.49 -1.10
CA GLY A 130 -2.92 10.10 -0.67
C GLY A 130 -4.36 9.68 -0.41
N VAL A 131 -5.13 10.50 0.31
CA VAL A 131 -6.58 10.28 0.55
C VAL A 131 -7.35 10.24 -0.77
N ALA A 132 -7.11 11.19 -1.66
CA ALA A 132 -7.77 11.23 -2.97
C ALA A 132 -7.49 9.98 -3.80
N PHE A 133 -6.23 9.54 -3.86
CA PHE A 133 -5.82 8.34 -4.57
C PHE A 133 -6.45 7.07 -3.97
N ILE A 134 -6.41 6.91 -2.65
CA ILE A 134 -7.00 5.76 -1.96
C ILE A 134 -8.50 5.67 -2.23
N ASN A 135 -9.22 6.78 -2.08
CA ASN A 135 -10.66 6.83 -2.33
C ASN A 135 -11.00 6.48 -3.78
N GLY A 136 -10.25 6.99 -4.76
CA GLY A 136 -10.42 6.64 -6.17
C GLY A 136 -10.17 5.17 -6.46
N LEU A 137 -9.12 4.60 -5.84
CA LEU A 137 -8.76 3.18 -6.03
C LEU A 137 -9.77 2.24 -5.37
N GLN A 138 -10.20 2.55 -4.14
CA GLN A 138 -11.12 1.70 -3.37
C GLN A 138 -12.57 1.82 -3.83
N GLY A 139 -12.95 2.95 -4.44
CA GLY A 139 -14.32 3.23 -4.87
C GLY A 139 -15.23 3.57 -3.70
N ASP A 140 -16.51 3.76 -4.00
CA ASP A 140 -17.55 4.26 -3.07
C ASP A 140 -18.65 3.24 -2.74
N HIS A 141 -18.51 1.99 -3.18
CA HIS A 141 -19.53 0.99 -2.92
C HIS A 141 -19.55 0.61 -1.42
N PRO A 142 -20.75 0.63 -0.75
CA PRO A 142 -20.83 0.53 0.72
C PRO A 142 -20.37 -0.81 1.30
N ARG A 143 -20.22 -1.84 0.46
CA ARG A 143 -19.88 -3.21 0.91
C ARG A 143 -18.65 -3.78 0.25
N TYR A 144 -18.30 -3.37 -0.95
CA TYR A 144 -17.26 -3.98 -1.75
C TYR A 144 -16.25 -2.95 -2.22
N LEU A 145 -14.97 -3.20 -1.98
CA LEU A 145 -13.90 -2.40 -2.57
C LEU A 145 -13.77 -2.72 -4.07
N LYS A 146 -13.49 -1.70 -4.86
CA LYS A 146 -13.15 -1.87 -6.27
C LYS A 146 -11.77 -2.50 -6.41
N ALA A 147 -10.80 -1.98 -5.67
CA ALA A 147 -9.50 -2.58 -5.39
C ALA A 147 -9.08 -2.17 -3.97
N ALA A 148 -8.20 -2.92 -3.33
CA ALA A 148 -7.71 -2.59 -1.99
C ALA A 148 -6.41 -1.80 -2.08
N ALA A 149 -6.36 -0.63 -1.43
CA ALA A 149 -5.16 0.17 -1.28
C ALA A 149 -4.34 -0.28 -0.06
N CYS A 150 -3.02 -0.07 -0.13
CA CYS A 150 -2.09 -0.32 0.96
C CYS A 150 -1.13 0.86 1.08
N ALA A 151 -1.37 1.75 2.03
CA ALA A 151 -0.50 2.90 2.27
C ALA A 151 0.88 2.45 2.77
N LYS A 152 1.95 2.97 2.16
CA LYS A 152 3.31 2.53 2.45
C LYS A 152 4.31 3.69 2.48
N HIS A 153 5.43 3.48 3.16
CA HIS A 153 5.88 2.42 4.06
C HIS A 153 5.90 2.94 5.48
N TYR A 154 5.18 2.32 6.39
CA TYR A 154 4.97 2.80 7.76
C TYR A 154 6.14 2.38 8.66
N ALA A 155 6.92 3.29 9.26
CA ALA A 155 6.93 4.73 9.05
C ALA A 155 8.39 5.21 8.87
N VAL A 156 8.57 6.49 8.52
CA VAL A 156 9.88 7.15 8.40
C VAL A 156 10.82 6.44 7.40
N HIS A 157 10.30 6.02 6.26
CA HIS A 157 11.04 5.30 5.23
C HIS A 157 11.50 6.26 4.11
N SER A 158 12.71 6.77 4.18
CA SER A 158 13.35 7.59 3.14
C SER A 158 14.85 7.76 3.41
N GLY A 159 15.50 6.69 3.82
CA GLY A 159 16.95 6.66 4.03
C GLY A 159 17.73 6.44 2.73
N PRO A 160 19.08 6.50 2.79
CA PRO A 160 19.93 6.23 1.64
C PRO A 160 19.65 4.85 1.03
N GLU A 161 19.48 4.78 -0.29
CA GLU A 161 19.09 3.55 -0.99
C GLU A 161 20.00 2.34 -0.70
N PRO A 162 21.34 2.47 -0.63
CA PRO A 162 22.21 1.35 -0.28
C PRO A 162 21.94 0.74 1.10
N LYS A 163 21.30 1.50 1.98
CA LYS A 163 20.97 1.08 3.35
C LYS A 163 19.49 0.76 3.57
N ARG A 164 18.73 0.58 2.53
CA ARG A 164 17.27 0.39 2.59
C ARG A 164 16.82 -0.61 3.65
N HIS A 165 17.54 -1.73 3.81
CA HIS A 165 17.14 -2.83 4.69
C HIS A 165 17.79 -2.79 6.09
N GLU A 166 18.71 -1.88 6.33
CA GLU A 166 19.47 -1.78 7.59
C GLU A 166 19.45 -0.39 8.23
N PHE A 167 18.91 0.60 7.51
CA PHE A 167 18.84 1.98 7.97
C PHE A 167 18.05 2.10 9.27
N ASP A 168 18.54 2.90 10.21
CA ASP A 168 17.80 3.30 11.41
C ASP A 168 17.44 4.79 11.30
N ALA A 169 16.15 5.07 11.18
CA ALA A 169 15.63 6.43 11.15
C ALA A 169 15.55 6.97 12.57
N VAL A 170 16.51 7.79 12.97
CA VAL A 170 16.46 8.50 14.24
C VAL A 170 15.58 9.74 14.08
N VAL A 171 14.45 9.77 14.78
CA VAL A 171 13.46 10.83 14.70
C VAL A 171 12.97 11.21 16.10
N ASN A 172 12.85 12.51 16.38
CA ASN A 172 12.25 13.01 17.59
C ASN A 172 10.70 12.95 17.52
N GLU A 173 10.05 13.13 18.66
CA GLU A 173 8.59 13.03 18.77
C GLU A 173 7.84 14.06 17.94
N LYS A 174 8.35 15.29 17.88
CA LYS A 174 7.75 16.38 17.12
C LYS A 174 7.75 16.04 15.62
N ASP A 175 8.91 15.71 15.08
CA ASP A 175 9.04 15.39 13.65
C ASP A 175 8.24 14.14 13.28
N LEU A 176 8.22 13.12 14.17
CA LEU A 176 7.41 11.94 13.96
C LEU A 176 5.92 12.30 13.78
N ARG A 177 5.36 13.12 14.69
CA ARG A 177 3.94 13.48 14.69
C ARG A 177 3.55 14.57 13.69
N GLU A 178 4.45 15.49 13.37
CA GLU A 178 4.13 16.61 12.50
C GLU A 178 4.53 16.37 11.04
N THR A 179 5.49 15.47 10.78
CA THR A 179 6.00 15.23 9.43
C THR A 179 5.69 13.82 8.92
N TYR A 180 5.99 12.77 9.69
CA TYR A 180 5.97 11.40 9.16
C TYR A 180 4.66 10.65 9.34
N LEU A 181 3.89 10.96 10.37
CA LEU A 181 2.62 10.29 10.65
C LEU A 181 1.37 10.93 10.03
N PRO A 182 1.31 12.25 9.71
CA PRO A 182 0.06 12.88 9.27
C PRO A 182 -0.57 12.19 8.06
N ALA A 183 0.18 11.89 7.01
CA ALA A 183 -0.35 11.23 5.82
C ALA A 183 -0.92 9.83 6.12
N PHE A 184 -0.29 9.05 6.99
CA PHE A 184 -0.81 7.75 7.43
C PHE A 184 -2.09 7.90 8.27
N ARG A 185 -2.12 8.87 9.20
CA ARG A 185 -3.32 9.18 9.96
C ARG A 185 -4.49 9.52 9.04
N ASP A 186 -4.27 10.37 8.05
CA ASP A 186 -5.30 10.79 7.10
C ASP A 186 -5.75 9.60 6.22
N ALA A 187 -4.83 8.77 5.76
CA ALA A 187 -5.14 7.56 5.01
C ALA A 187 -6.04 6.60 5.82
N VAL A 188 -5.76 6.42 7.12
CA VAL A 188 -6.55 5.53 8.00
C VAL A 188 -7.87 6.18 8.38
N LYS A 189 -7.87 7.43 8.85
CA LYS A 189 -9.06 8.06 9.43
C LYS A 189 -10.05 8.57 8.38
N GLU A 190 -9.55 9.14 7.28
CA GLU A 190 -10.39 9.76 6.26
C GLU A 190 -10.65 8.82 5.08
N ALA A 191 -9.60 8.23 4.51
CA ALA A 191 -9.76 7.34 3.35
C ALA A 191 -10.11 5.90 3.72
N LYS A 192 -10.05 5.50 4.99
CA LYS A 192 -10.31 4.12 5.42
C LYS A 192 -9.49 3.11 4.61
N VAL A 193 -8.20 3.40 4.44
CA VAL A 193 -7.30 2.54 3.69
C VAL A 193 -7.37 1.09 4.19
N GLU A 194 -7.49 0.13 3.29
CA GLU A 194 -7.67 -1.29 3.63
C GLU A 194 -6.46 -1.90 4.33
N ALA A 195 -5.25 -1.47 3.95
CA ALA A 195 -4.01 -2.01 4.52
C ALA A 195 -2.94 -0.93 4.66
N VAL A 196 -1.98 -1.21 5.54
CA VAL A 196 -0.76 -0.40 5.73
C VAL A 196 0.44 -1.33 5.70
N MET A 197 1.45 -0.99 4.91
CA MET A 197 2.70 -1.77 4.82
C MET A 197 3.77 -1.16 5.71
N GLY A 198 4.35 -1.98 6.60
CA GLY A 198 5.51 -1.59 7.41
C GLY A 198 6.77 -1.36 6.56
N ALA A 199 7.62 -0.46 7.01
CA ALA A 199 8.89 -0.17 6.36
C ALA A 199 9.94 -1.25 6.67
N TYR A 200 10.94 -1.40 5.80
CA TYR A 200 12.08 -2.30 6.03
C TYR A 200 13.02 -1.81 7.13
N ASN A 201 13.17 -0.49 7.24
CA ASN A 201 14.11 0.14 8.14
C ASN A 201 13.67 0.05 9.61
N ARG A 202 14.60 0.42 10.49
CA ARG A 202 14.30 0.69 11.90
C ARG A 202 13.85 2.12 12.10
N VAL A 203 13.15 2.35 13.20
CA VAL A 203 12.82 3.67 13.70
C VAL A 203 13.24 3.72 15.18
N ASN A 204 14.16 4.61 15.51
CA ASN A 204 14.71 4.74 16.88
C ASN A 204 15.15 3.38 17.49
N GLY A 205 15.88 2.60 16.69
CA GLY A 205 16.43 1.30 17.11
C GLY A 205 15.50 0.09 16.97
N HIS A 206 14.20 0.29 16.73
CA HIS A 206 13.22 -0.80 16.60
C HIS A 206 12.86 -1.07 15.15
N PRO A 207 12.83 -2.32 14.66
CA PRO A 207 12.32 -2.64 13.34
C PRO A 207 10.88 -2.11 13.17
N ALA A 208 10.59 -1.40 12.07
CA ALA A 208 9.28 -0.78 11.88
C ALA A 208 8.13 -1.80 11.95
N CYS A 209 8.33 -3.01 11.38
CA CYS A 209 7.35 -4.10 11.41
C CYS A 209 7.20 -4.81 12.78
N ALA A 210 7.99 -4.44 13.77
CA ALA A 210 7.93 -4.97 15.13
C ALA A 210 8.06 -3.86 16.20
N HIS A 211 7.73 -2.64 15.83
CA HIS A 211 7.85 -1.47 16.67
C HIS A 211 6.61 -1.35 17.59
N PRO A 212 6.71 -1.58 18.91
CA PRO A 212 5.54 -1.63 19.78
C PRO A 212 4.71 -0.36 19.72
N ARG A 213 5.36 0.80 19.78
CA ARG A 213 4.68 2.08 19.78
C ARG A 213 3.96 2.37 18.46
N LEU A 214 4.61 2.12 17.32
CA LEU A 214 4.00 2.37 16.01
C LEU A 214 2.81 1.44 15.72
N LEU A 215 2.86 0.21 16.22
CA LEU A 215 1.87 -0.82 15.89
C LEU A 215 0.77 -0.99 16.93
N THR A 216 0.96 -0.46 18.16
CA THR A 216 0.02 -0.69 19.28
C THR A 216 -0.49 0.59 19.93
N GLU A 217 0.32 1.68 19.95
CA GLU A 217 -0.02 2.90 20.69
C GLU A 217 -0.47 4.05 19.78
N ILE A 218 0.01 4.07 18.52
CA ILE A 218 -0.32 5.09 17.52
C ILE A 218 -1.32 4.54 16.51
#